data_5172a5e2bbad105cd89985aa4a3c99f8
#
_entry.id   5172a5e2bbad105cd89985aa4a3c99f8
#
_cell.length_a   1.000
_cell.length_b   1.000
_cell.length_c   1.000
_cell.angle_alpha   90.00
_cell.angle_beta   90.00
_cell.angle_gamma   90.00
#
_symmetry.space_group_name_H-M   'P 1'
#
loop_
_entity.id
_entity.type
_entity.pdbx_description
1 polymer ?
#
loop_
_entity_poly.entity_id
_entity_poly.type
_entity_poly.pdbx_seq_one_letter_code
_entity_poly.pdbx_strand_id
1 'polypeptide(L)'
;MKKEELINKYGPSESLDKWLQSIARNELITEEETATLLQKIKEGDENTLDKVVKAYLKFTISISAQHQNQGIGLIELINIAIFGLIVATEEFDYSQNDKFIRFAVGFMRNRIEKAIEEKKLNN
;
A
#
# COMPACT_ATOMS: atom_id res chain seq x y z
N MET A 1 2.55 14.81 -0.01
CA MET A 1 1.76 14.48 -1.23
C MET A 1 0.32 14.18 -0.82
N LYS A 2 -0.64 14.71 -1.54
CA LYS A 2 -2.06 14.48 -1.23
C LYS A 2 -2.48 13.07 -1.62
N LYS A 3 -3.54 12.56 -0.96
CA LYS A 3 -4.06 11.22 -1.22
C LYS A 3 -4.37 10.98 -2.71
N GLU A 4 -5.00 11.95 -3.37
CA GLU A 4 -5.33 11.84 -4.79
C GLU A 4 -4.09 11.72 -5.68
N GLU A 5 -3.04 12.46 -5.36
CA GLU A 5 -1.77 12.39 -6.10
C GLU A 5 -1.12 11.02 -5.95
N LEU A 6 -1.19 10.43 -4.75
CA LEU A 6 -0.65 9.12 -4.48
C LEU A 6 -1.41 8.04 -5.24
N ILE A 7 -2.73 8.12 -5.24
CA ILE A 7 -3.59 7.19 -5.97
C ILE A 7 -3.31 7.28 -7.48
N ASN A 8 -3.20 8.49 -8.02
CA ASN A 8 -2.90 8.68 -9.43
C ASN A 8 -1.52 8.17 -9.81
N LYS A 9 -0.56 8.27 -8.90
CA LYS A 9 0.81 7.82 -9.16
C LYS A 9 0.94 6.29 -9.09
N TYR A 10 0.32 5.64 -8.11
CA TYR A 10 0.54 4.23 -7.82
C TYR A 10 -0.63 3.31 -8.12
N GLY A 11 -1.84 3.83 -8.17
CA GLY A 11 -3.05 3.03 -8.35
C GLY A 11 -3.37 2.71 -9.80
N PRO A 12 -4.39 1.87 -10.04
CA PRO A 12 -4.86 1.56 -11.38
C PRO A 12 -5.42 2.80 -12.06
N SER A 13 -4.76 3.29 -13.11
CA SER A 13 -5.11 4.55 -13.77
C SER A 13 -5.80 4.40 -15.12
N GLU A 14 -5.56 3.30 -15.83
CA GLU A 14 -6.18 3.04 -17.14
C GLU A 14 -7.08 1.83 -17.09
N SER A 15 -6.48 0.65 -17.12
CA SER A 15 -7.22 -0.59 -16.94
C SER A 15 -6.54 -1.40 -15.83
N LEU A 16 -7.34 -2.16 -15.13
CA LEU A 16 -6.84 -3.02 -14.08
C LEU A 16 -5.84 -4.03 -14.62
N ASP A 17 -6.15 -4.63 -15.79
CA ASP A 17 -5.25 -5.62 -16.40
C ASP A 17 -3.88 -5.05 -16.75
N LYS A 18 -3.84 -3.87 -17.34
CA LYS A 18 -2.57 -3.21 -17.68
C LYS A 18 -1.77 -2.86 -16.43
N TRP A 19 -2.44 -2.37 -15.41
CA TRP A 19 -1.80 -2.04 -14.15
C TRP A 19 -1.23 -3.29 -13.48
N LEU A 20 -2.00 -4.39 -13.45
CA LEU A 20 -1.52 -5.68 -12.90
C LEU A 20 -0.30 -6.18 -13.64
N GLN A 21 -0.27 -6.07 -14.97
CA GLN A 21 0.89 -6.45 -15.77
C GLN A 21 2.11 -5.59 -15.44
N SER A 22 1.91 -4.29 -15.23
CA SER A 22 3.01 -3.39 -14.91
C SER A 22 3.62 -3.70 -13.55
N ILE A 23 2.80 -3.94 -12.52
CA ILE A 23 3.33 -4.21 -11.17
C ILE A 23 3.92 -5.61 -11.06
N ALA A 24 3.51 -6.56 -11.92
CA ALA A 24 4.09 -7.90 -11.93
C ALA A 24 5.60 -7.88 -12.22
N ARG A 25 6.08 -6.82 -12.88
CA ARG A 25 7.49 -6.63 -13.22
C ARG A 25 8.29 -5.98 -12.08
N ASN A 26 7.62 -5.47 -11.06
CA ASN A 26 8.32 -4.85 -9.93
C ASN A 26 9.08 -5.90 -9.14
N GLU A 27 10.33 -5.59 -8.82
CA GLU A 27 11.17 -6.49 -8.03
C GLU A 27 10.78 -6.42 -6.56
N LEU A 28 10.80 -7.59 -5.91
CA LEU A 28 10.67 -7.66 -4.46
C LEU A 28 11.99 -7.26 -3.82
N ILE A 29 11.92 -6.68 -2.64
CA ILE A 29 13.11 -6.32 -1.87
C ILE A 29 13.07 -7.06 -0.54
N THR A 30 14.26 -7.29 0.04
CA THR A 30 14.37 -7.96 1.33
C THR A 30 13.95 -7.03 2.47
N GLU A 31 13.71 -7.60 3.64
CA GLU A 31 13.43 -6.80 4.84
C GLU A 31 14.62 -5.91 5.21
N GLU A 32 15.84 -6.39 4.99
CA GLU A 32 17.06 -5.61 5.24
C GLU A 32 17.17 -4.41 4.32
N GLU A 33 16.91 -4.62 3.03
CA GLU A 33 16.87 -3.53 2.05
C GLU A 33 15.76 -2.53 2.40
N THR A 34 14.59 -3.05 2.79
CA THR A 34 13.46 -2.21 3.19
C THR A 34 13.84 -1.31 4.37
N ALA A 35 14.47 -1.86 5.40
CA ALA A 35 14.89 -1.07 6.57
C ALA A 35 15.82 0.08 6.17
N THR A 36 16.79 -0.21 5.31
CA THR A 36 17.73 0.81 4.81
C THR A 36 16.99 1.91 4.03
N LEU A 37 16.06 1.51 3.15
CA LEU A 37 15.31 2.45 2.33
C LEU A 37 14.35 3.30 3.17
N LEU A 38 13.71 2.70 4.18
CA LEU A 38 12.82 3.44 5.08
C LEU A 38 13.55 4.54 5.84
N GLN A 39 14.79 4.28 6.22
CA GLN A 39 15.60 5.31 6.87
C GLN A 39 15.87 6.48 5.93
N LYS A 40 16.17 6.21 4.67
CA LYS A 40 16.37 7.25 3.67
C LYS A 40 15.11 8.07 3.43
N ILE A 41 13.95 7.43 3.44
CA ILE A 41 12.66 8.13 3.33
C ILE A 41 12.48 9.12 4.47
N LYS A 42 12.82 8.72 5.69
CA LYS A 42 12.75 9.61 6.86
C LYS A 42 13.71 10.79 6.75
N GLU A 43 14.79 10.63 5.99
CA GLU A 43 15.75 11.70 5.71
C GLU A 43 15.30 12.61 4.56
N GLY A 44 14.14 12.33 3.95
CA GLY A 44 13.54 13.18 2.91
C GLY A 44 13.77 12.73 1.47
N ASP A 45 14.22 11.50 1.24
CA ASP A 45 14.47 10.99 -0.11
C ASP A 45 13.18 10.44 -0.74
N GLU A 46 12.52 11.26 -1.57
CA GLU A 46 11.28 10.88 -2.25
C GLU A 46 11.44 9.76 -3.28
N ASN A 47 12.60 9.68 -3.93
CA ASN A 47 12.88 8.62 -4.91
C ASN A 47 12.89 7.25 -4.23
N THR A 48 13.35 7.21 -2.99
CA THR A 48 13.39 5.99 -2.19
C THR A 48 11.98 5.52 -1.84
N LEU A 49 11.06 6.44 -1.56
CA LEU A 49 9.66 6.10 -1.32
C LEU A 49 9.07 5.35 -2.51
N ASP A 50 9.31 5.86 -3.72
CA ASP A 50 8.84 5.23 -4.95
C ASP A 50 9.28 3.77 -5.05
N LYS A 51 10.54 3.51 -4.75
CA LYS A 51 11.11 2.16 -4.79
C LYS A 51 10.43 1.22 -3.80
N VAL A 52 10.22 1.66 -2.57
CA VAL A 52 9.57 0.84 -1.54
C VAL A 52 8.11 0.57 -1.90
N VAL A 53 7.37 1.59 -2.29
CA VAL A 53 5.95 1.42 -2.65
C VAL A 53 5.81 0.43 -3.80
N LYS A 54 6.58 0.59 -4.87
CA LYS A 54 6.51 -0.32 -6.03
C LYS A 54 6.83 -1.76 -5.65
N ALA A 55 7.80 -1.98 -4.76
CA ALA A 55 8.16 -3.31 -4.32
C ALA A 55 7.03 -4.02 -3.55
N TYR A 56 6.18 -3.25 -2.87
CA TYR A 56 5.11 -3.82 -2.04
C TYR A 56 3.71 -3.72 -2.66
N LEU A 57 3.57 -3.18 -3.87
CA LEU A 57 2.26 -3.04 -4.53
C LEU A 57 1.53 -4.38 -4.70
N LYS A 58 2.27 -5.47 -4.93
CA LYS A 58 1.65 -6.80 -5.09
C LYS A 58 0.85 -7.22 -3.86
N PHE A 59 1.29 -6.81 -2.70
CA PHE A 59 0.60 -7.16 -1.46
C PHE A 59 -0.74 -6.43 -1.34
N THR A 60 -0.86 -5.26 -1.94
CA THR A 60 -2.12 -4.50 -1.93
C THR A 60 -3.23 -5.27 -2.65
N ILE A 61 -2.87 -5.98 -3.73
CA ILE A 61 -3.84 -6.78 -4.49
C ILE A 61 -4.35 -7.94 -3.64
N SER A 62 -3.45 -8.67 -3.03
CA SER A 62 -3.80 -9.83 -2.20
C SER A 62 -4.70 -9.44 -1.04
N ILE A 63 -4.35 -8.38 -0.34
CA ILE A 63 -5.14 -7.87 0.79
C ILE A 63 -6.52 -7.40 0.31
N SER A 64 -6.57 -6.67 -0.80
CA SER A 64 -7.83 -6.15 -1.35
C SER A 64 -8.75 -7.29 -1.78
N ALA A 65 -8.20 -8.31 -2.43
CA ALA A 65 -8.98 -9.45 -2.88
C ALA A 65 -9.67 -10.20 -1.73
N GLN A 66 -9.05 -10.20 -0.55
CA GLN A 66 -9.62 -10.83 0.64
C GLN A 66 -10.86 -10.10 1.15
N HIS A 67 -11.07 -8.87 0.74
CA HIS A 67 -12.14 -8.01 1.24
C HIS A 67 -13.22 -7.72 0.19
N GLN A 68 -13.22 -8.44 -0.92
CA GLN A 68 -14.24 -8.28 -1.96
C GLN A 68 -15.63 -8.69 -1.46
N ASN A 69 -16.65 -8.18 -2.13
CA ASN A 69 -18.06 -8.52 -1.88
C ASN A 69 -18.57 -8.01 -0.52
N GLN A 70 -18.00 -6.94 -0.03
CA GLN A 70 -18.43 -6.30 1.22
C GLN A 70 -18.86 -4.85 1.02
N GLY A 71 -19.20 -4.49 -0.21
CA GLY A 71 -19.76 -3.18 -0.51
C GLY A 71 -18.80 -2.18 -1.14
N ILE A 72 -17.51 -2.49 -1.24
CA ILE A 72 -16.51 -1.63 -1.88
C ILE A 72 -15.89 -2.39 -3.06
N GLY A 73 -15.81 -1.75 -4.22
CA GLY A 73 -15.25 -2.37 -5.41
C GLY A 73 -13.75 -2.61 -5.29
N LEU A 74 -13.22 -3.56 -6.09
CA LEU A 74 -11.83 -3.97 -6.02
C LEU A 74 -10.84 -2.82 -6.24
N ILE A 75 -11.07 -1.99 -7.26
CA ILE A 75 -10.17 -0.87 -7.56
C ILE A 75 -10.11 0.10 -6.36
N GLU A 76 -11.26 0.40 -5.77
CA GLU A 76 -11.30 1.26 -4.61
C GLU A 76 -10.59 0.64 -3.41
N LEU A 77 -10.77 -0.67 -3.19
CA LEU A 77 -10.05 -1.41 -2.14
C LEU A 77 -8.54 -1.32 -2.35
N ILE A 78 -8.08 -1.49 -3.59
CA ILE A 78 -6.65 -1.39 -3.92
C ILE A 78 -6.14 0.01 -3.58
N ASN A 79 -6.88 1.05 -3.96
CA ASN A 79 -6.47 2.43 -3.65
C ASN A 79 -6.39 2.70 -2.15
N ILE A 80 -7.32 2.16 -1.38
CA ILE A 80 -7.29 2.25 0.08
C ILE A 80 -6.05 1.55 0.64
N ALA A 81 -5.76 0.36 0.12
CA ALA A 81 -4.58 -0.41 0.53
C ALA A 81 -3.28 0.32 0.20
N ILE A 82 -3.18 0.92 -0.99
CA ILE A 82 -2.00 1.69 -1.39
C ILE A 82 -1.78 2.85 -0.42
N PHE A 83 -2.83 3.57 -0.08
CA PHE A 83 -2.73 4.66 0.88
C PHE A 83 -2.26 4.16 2.24
N GLY A 84 -2.78 3.02 2.70
CA GLY A 84 -2.33 2.40 3.94
C GLY A 84 -0.86 2.00 3.90
N LEU A 85 -0.40 1.46 2.77
CA LEU A 85 1.01 1.13 2.56
C LEU A 85 1.91 2.36 2.70
N ILE A 86 1.53 3.47 2.10
CA ILE A 86 2.32 4.70 2.15
C ILE A 86 2.38 5.26 3.57
N VAL A 87 1.25 5.28 4.26
CA VAL A 87 1.23 5.70 5.67
C VAL A 87 2.13 4.79 6.51
N ALA A 88 2.12 3.49 6.22
CA ALA A 88 2.99 2.55 6.93
C ALA A 88 4.47 2.88 6.75
N THR A 89 4.90 3.36 5.58
CA THR A 89 6.30 3.76 5.38
C THR A 89 6.71 4.93 6.27
N GLU A 90 5.77 5.80 6.59
CA GLU A 90 6.01 6.97 7.44
C GLU A 90 5.99 6.60 8.93
N GLU A 91 5.14 5.66 9.32
CA GLU A 91 4.89 5.32 10.72
C GLU A 91 5.77 4.19 11.25
N PHE A 92 6.35 3.37 10.38
CA PHE A 92 7.11 2.20 10.81
C PHE A 92 8.38 2.58 11.57
N ASP A 93 8.56 1.97 12.73
CA ASP A 93 9.77 2.11 13.52
C ASP A 93 10.57 0.80 13.47
N TYR A 94 11.59 0.77 12.61
CA TYR A 94 12.40 -0.42 12.39
C TYR A 94 13.30 -0.77 13.59
N SER A 95 13.35 0.09 14.63
CA SER A 95 14.04 -0.23 15.88
C SER A 95 13.25 -1.22 16.73
N GLN A 96 11.97 -1.45 16.43
CA GLN A 96 11.07 -2.29 17.21
C GLN A 96 11.12 -3.77 16.85
N ASN A 97 12.14 -4.24 16.21
CA ASN A 97 12.34 -5.66 15.89
C ASN A 97 11.12 -6.35 15.26
N ASP A 98 10.44 -5.65 14.37
CA ASP A 98 9.32 -6.17 13.59
C ASP A 98 9.67 -6.12 12.10
N LYS A 99 8.92 -6.87 11.31
CA LYS A 99 9.07 -6.85 9.85
C LYS A 99 8.14 -5.81 9.25
N PHE A 100 8.64 -5.02 8.32
CA PHE A 100 7.85 -4.00 7.66
C PHE A 100 6.60 -4.58 7.01
N ILE A 101 6.71 -5.74 6.33
CA ILE A 101 5.54 -6.34 5.66
C ILE A 101 4.40 -6.63 6.63
N ARG A 102 4.71 -7.13 7.83
CA ARG A 102 3.69 -7.39 8.84
C ARG A 102 2.99 -6.12 9.28
N PHE A 103 3.76 -5.08 9.53
CA PHE A 103 3.25 -3.78 9.92
C PHE A 103 2.39 -3.17 8.80
N ALA A 104 2.87 -3.20 7.57
CA ALA A 104 2.16 -2.64 6.41
C ALA A 104 0.84 -3.38 6.15
N VAL A 105 0.85 -4.71 6.22
CA VAL A 105 -0.37 -5.52 6.06
C VAL A 105 -1.40 -5.15 7.11
N GLY A 106 -0.99 -4.98 8.36
CA GLY A 106 -1.88 -4.53 9.43
C GLY A 106 -2.51 -3.18 9.13
N PHE A 107 -1.72 -2.22 8.65
CA PHE A 107 -2.21 -0.90 8.25
C PHE A 107 -3.21 -0.98 7.10
N MET A 108 -2.88 -1.74 6.06
CA MET A 108 -3.75 -1.90 4.90
C MET A 108 -5.09 -2.51 5.29
N ARG A 109 -5.07 -3.60 6.06
CA ARG A 109 -6.30 -4.25 6.52
C ARG A 109 -7.15 -3.34 7.38
N ASN A 110 -6.53 -2.65 8.31
CA ASN A 110 -7.23 -1.74 9.20
C ASN A 110 -7.98 -0.66 8.42
N ARG A 111 -7.33 -0.06 7.44
CA ARG A 111 -7.94 0.98 6.62
C ARG A 111 -9.07 0.46 5.76
N ILE A 112 -8.91 -0.73 5.19
CA ILE A 112 -9.96 -1.36 4.39
C ILE A 112 -11.18 -1.70 5.27
N GLU A 113 -10.95 -2.34 6.40
CA GLU A 113 -12.03 -2.73 7.31
C GLU A 113 -12.80 -1.53 7.83
N LYS A 114 -12.08 -0.46 8.14
CA LYS A 114 -12.68 0.80 8.56
C LYS A 114 -13.53 1.42 7.46
N ALA A 115 -13.05 1.41 6.22
CA ALA A 115 -13.80 1.93 5.08
C ALA A 115 -15.07 1.11 4.82
N ILE A 116 -15.00 -0.21 4.94
CA ILE A 116 -16.15 -1.09 4.79
C ILE A 116 -17.19 -0.80 5.87
N GLU A 117 -16.75 -0.67 7.10
CA GLU A 117 -17.64 -0.36 8.23
C GLU A 117 -18.33 0.99 8.06
N GLU A 118 -17.57 2.01 7.68
CA GLU A 118 -18.12 3.35 7.43
C GLU A 118 -19.19 3.33 6.32
N LYS A 119 -18.94 2.56 5.27
CA LYS A 119 -19.91 2.44 4.19
C LYS A 119 -21.21 1.77 4.64
N LYS A 120 -21.12 0.74 5.48
CA LYS A 120 -22.31 0.09 6.04
C LYS A 120 -23.14 1.03 6.90
N LEU A 121 -22.50 1.92 7.65
CA LEU A 121 -23.18 2.89 8.50
C LEU A 121 -23.89 3.98 7.69
N ASN A 122 -23.42 4.25 6.48
CA ASN A 122 -23.95 5.29 5.62
C ASN A 122 -24.99 4.79 4.60
N ASN A 123 -25.32 3.52 4.63
CA ASN A 123 -26.32 2.93 3.73
C ASN A 123 -27.67 2.74 4.44
#